data_ab98facf15da99bda56e6bf3c05c862e
#
_entry.id   ab98facf15da99bda56e6bf3c05c862e
#
_cell.length_a   1.000
_cell.length_b   1.000
_cell.length_c   1.000
_cell.angle_alpha   90.00
_cell.angle_beta   90.00
_cell.angle_gamma   90.00
#
_symmetry.space_group_name_H-M   'P 1'
#
loop_
_entity.id
_entity.type
_entity.pdbx_description
1 polymer ?
#
loop_
_entity_poly.entity_id
_entity_poly.type
_entity_poly.pdbx_seq_one_letter_code
_entity_poly.pdbx_strand_id
1 'polypeptide(L)'
;METSEVICAVSTAPGIGAIAVLRMSGTGCIALTDRIFESPSGKKLTGSKANTVHFGKILEEGCLLDEVLVTIFHAPHSFTGEESVEIACHGSLYIQQRLLQLLVNQGARMATPGEFTQRAFLNGKMDLSQAEAVADLIASSSAASHRMALKQMK
;
A
#
# COMPACT_ATOMS: atom_id res chain seq x y z
N MET A 1 20.77 4.62 -6.77
CA MET A 1 19.99 3.40 -6.97
C MET A 1 18.62 3.74 -7.51
N GLU A 2 18.23 3.01 -8.50
CA GLU A 2 16.93 3.21 -9.12
C GLU A 2 15.82 2.65 -8.23
N THR A 3 14.92 3.52 -7.74
CA THR A 3 13.82 3.12 -6.87
C THR A 3 12.47 3.52 -7.45
N SER A 4 12.44 3.86 -8.74
CA SER A 4 11.22 4.36 -9.37
C SER A 4 10.17 3.29 -9.65
N GLU A 5 10.56 2.00 -9.58
CA GLU A 5 9.60 0.94 -9.80
C GLU A 5 8.46 0.99 -8.80
N VAL A 6 7.22 0.94 -9.31
CA VAL A 6 6.06 0.84 -8.44
C VAL A 6 5.92 -0.59 -7.94
N ILE A 7 5.87 -0.76 -6.64
CA ILE A 7 5.67 -2.06 -6.01
C ILE A 7 4.29 -2.11 -5.36
N CYS A 8 3.72 -3.31 -5.31
CA CYS A 8 2.42 -3.52 -4.68
C CYS A 8 2.39 -4.82 -3.89
N ALA A 9 1.54 -4.86 -2.89
CA ALA A 9 1.31 -6.06 -2.09
C ALA A 9 0.04 -5.88 -1.27
N VAL A 10 -0.51 -7.00 -0.79
CA VAL A 10 -1.53 -6.98 0.25
C VAL A 10 -0.81 -6.68 1.56
N SER A 11 -1.21 -5.61 2.25
CA SER A 11 -0.56 -5.20 3.49
C SER A 11 -1.29 -5.67 4.75
N THR A 12 -2.51 -6.18 4.63
CA THR A 12 -3.22 -6.82 5.73
C THR A 12 -2.79 -8.28 5.86
N ALA A 13 -3.12 -8.91 6.99
CA ALA A 13 -2.76 -10.31 7.23
C ALA A 13 -3.29 -11.21 6.11
N PRO A 14 -2.55 -12.27 5.74
CA PRO A 14 -3.02 -13.19 4.68
C PRO A 14 -4.34 -13.84 5.03
N GLY A 15 -5.13 -14.16 4.02
CA GLY A 15 -6.37 -14.88 4.15
C GLY A 15 -7.59 -14.01 3.96
N ILE A 16 -8.75 -14.58 4.30
CA ILE A 16 -10.05 -13.95 4.13
C ILE A 16 -10.33 -13.04 5.33
N GLY A 17 -10.84 -11.86 5.04
CA GLY A 17 -11.29 -10.93 6.08
C GLY A 17 -12.40 -10.06 5.55
N ALA A 18 -12.96 -9.20 6.40
CA ALA A 18 -13.97 -8.25 5.95
C ALA A 18 -13.37 -7.22 5.01
N ILE A 19 -12.16 -6.76 5.32
CA ILE A 19 -11.45 -5.74 4.57
C ILE A 19 -10.01 -6.21 4.36
N ALA A 20 -9.49 -5.95 3.16
CA ALA A 20 -8.08 -6.10 2.86
C ALA A 20 -7.55 -4.76 2.35
N VAL A 21 -6.30 -4.45 2.65
CA VAL A 21 -5.65 -3.23 2.17
C VAL A 21 -4.49 -3.63 1.27
N LEU A 22 -4.49 -3.13 0.05
CA LEU A 22 -3.38 -3.25 -0.87
C LEU A 22 -2.59 -1.95 -0.85
N ARG A 23 -1.28 -2.07 -0.77
CA ARG A 23 -0.39 -0.90 -0.75
C ARG A 23 0.45 -0.86 -1.99
N MET A 24 0.60 0.32 -2.57
CA MET A 24 1.57 0.58 -3.62
C MET A 24 2.51 1.69 -3.19
N SER A 25 3.73 1.61 -3.66
CA SER A 25 4.73 2.65 -3.43
C SER A 25 5.60 2.81 -4.67
N GLY A 26 5.93 4.04 -4.99
CA GLY A 26 6.77 4.38 -6.12
C GLY A 26 6.18 5.51 -6.94
N THR A 27 7.04 6.27 -7.60
CA THR A 27 6.64 7.40 -8.41
C THR A 27 5.71 6.95 -9.54
N GLY A 28 4.55 7.59 -9.63
CA GLY A 28 3.55 7.27 -10.65
C GLY A 28 2.47 6.32 -10.18
N CYS A 29 2.49 5.85 -8.93
CA CYS A 29 1.48 4.90 -8.48
C CYS A 29 0.07 5.51 -8.40
N ILE A 30 -0.05 6.82 -8.18
CA ILE A 30 -1.36 7.48 -8.19
C ILE A 30 -1.94 7.45 -9.62
N ALA A 31 -1.14 7.83 -10.61
CA ALA A 31 -1.57 7.80 -12.01
C ALA A 31 -1.89 6.38 -12.46
N LEU A 32 -1.14 5.40 -11.99
CA LEU A 32 -1.39 3.99 -12.28
C LEU A 32 -2.76 3.57 -11.73
N THR A 33 -3.10 3.99 -10.51
CA THR A 33 -4.38 3.68 -9.90
C THR A 33 -5.55 4.31 -10.67
N ASP A 34 -5.36 5.52 -11.20
CA ASP A 34 -6.39 6.19 -11.99
C ASP A 34 -6.84 5.38 -13.21
N ARG A 35 -5.99 4.49 -13.72
CA ARG A 35 -6.32 3.68 -14.90
C ARG A 35 -7.38 2.62 -14.61
N ILE A 36 -7.57 2.26 -13.34
CA ILE A 36 -8.52 1.21 -12.94
C ILE A 36 -9.56 1.71 -11.95
N PHE A 37 -9.47 2.98 -11.54
CA PHE A 37 -10.34 3.56 -10.51
C PHE A 37 -11.26 4.60 -11.13
N GLU A 38 -12.54 4.58 -10.72
CA GLU A 38 -13.53 5.55 -11.17
C GLU A 38 -14.29 6.08 -9.96
N SER A 39 -14.19 7.38 -9.72
CA SER A 39 -14.96 8.03 -8.64
C SER A 39 -16.38 8.36 -9.15
N PRO A 40 -17.35 8.51 -8.23
CA PRO A 40 -18.73 8.88 -8.64
C PRO A 40 -18.82 10.19 -9.42
N SER A 41 -17.91 11.13 -9.13
CA SER A 41 -17.91 12.44 -9.81
C SER A 41 -17.06 12.43 -11.09
N GLY A 42 -16.36 11.34 -11.38
CA GLY A 42 -15.41 11.26 -12.48
C GLY A 42 -14.08 11.96 -12.22
N LYS A 43 -13.89 12.47 -11.01
CA LYS A 43 -12.67 13.18 -10.66
C LYS A 43 -11.49 12.22 -10.54
N LYS A 44 -10.33 12.61 -11.07
CA LYS A 44 -9.12 11.79 -11.02
C LYS A 44 -8.45 11.87 -9.66
N LEU A 45 -7.70 10.82 -9.32
CA LEU A 45 -6.85 10.78 -8.13
C LEU A 45 -5.62 11.67 -8.29
N THR A 46 -5.07 11.74 -9.50
CA THR A 46 -3.97 12.66 -9.81
C THR A 46 -4.43 14.09 -9.53
N GLY A 47 -3.57 14.84 -8.85
CA GLY A 47 -3.90 16.19 -8.42
C GLY A 47 -4.62 16.28 -7.08
N SER A 48 -4.98 15.15 -6.48
CA SER A 48 -5.60 15.14 -5.16
C SER A 48 -4.59 15.53 -4.08
N LYS A 49 -5.09 16.14 -3.01
CA LYS A 49 -4.25 16.51 -1.88
C LYS A 49 -3.77 15.27 -1.14
N ALA A 50 -2.62 15.40 -0.49
CA ALA A 50 -2.07 14.32 0.35
C ALA A 50 -3.02 14.00 1.51
N ASN A 51 -2.99 12.75 1.93
CA ASN A 51 -3.75 12.25 3.08
C ASN A 51 -5.26 12.40 2.89
N THR A 52 -5.73 12.27 1.64
CA THR A 52 -7.16 12.29 1.34
C THR A 52 -7.62 10.89 0.97
N VAL A 53 -8.88 10.59 1.26
CA VAL A 53 -9.49 9.29 1.00
C VAL A 53 -10.59 9.48 -0.05
N HIS A 54 -10.60 8.61 -1.04
CA HIS A 54 -11.52 8.70 -2.18
C HIS A 54 -12.29 7.39 -2.34
N PHE A 55 -13.62 7.50 -2.32
CA PHE A 55 -14.49 6.36 -2.60
C PHE A 55 -14.66 6.22 -4.10
N GLY A 56 -14.67 4.99 -4.59
CA GLY A 56 -14.92 4.73 -5.99
C GLY A 56 -14.93 3.24 -6.33
N LYS A 57 -14.92 2.97 -7.62
CA LYS A 57 -15.01 1.62 -8.17
C LYS A 57 -13.70 1.22 -8.82
N ILE A 58 -13.33 -0.04 -8.64
CA ILE A 58 -12.26 -0.65 -9.44
C ILE A 58 -12.93 -1.39 -10.58
N LEU A 59 -12.52 -1.07 -11.80
CA LEU A 59 -13.08 -1.66 -13.01
C LEU A 59 -12.04 -2.54 -13.69
N GLU A 60 -12.48 -3.70 -14.14
CA GLU A 60 -11.69 -4.61 -14.95
C GLU A 60 -12.42 -4.75 -16.28
N GLU A 61 -11.82 -4.21 -17.35
CA GLU A 61 -12.42 -4.24 -18.70
C GLU A 61 -13.86 -3.72 -18.70
N GLY A 62 -14.09 -2.63 -17.97
CA GLY A 62 -15.39 -2.01 -17.86
C GLY A 62 -16.36 -2.67 -16.88
N CYS A 63 -15.97 -3.80 -16.29
CA CYS A 63 -16.80 -4.51 -15.32
C CYS A 63 -16.37 -4.19 -13.90
N LEU A 64 -17.35 -4.01 -13.02
CA LEU A 64 -17.06 -3.72 -11.61
C LEU A 64 -16.41 -4.92 -10.94
N LEU A 65 -15.21 -4.71 -10.38
CA LEU A 65 -14.57 -5.70 -9.53
C LEU A 65 -14.96 -5.48 -8.08
N ASP A 66 -14.87 -4.25 -7.59
CA ASP A 66 -15.19 -3.92 -6.20
C ASP A 66 -15.35 -2.42 -6.03
N GLU A 67 -16.03 -2.03 -4.97
CA GLU A 67 -16.07 -0.65 -4.51
C GLU A 67 -15.04 -0.50 -3.40
N VAL A 68 -14.23 0.55 -3.47
CA VAL A 68 -13.02 0.68 -2.65
C VAL A 68 -12.87 2.07 -2.07
N LEU A 69 -11.99 2.19 -1.08
CA LEU A 69 -11.50 3.48 -0.59
C LEU A 69 -10.03 3.57 -0.94
N VAL A 70 -9.62 4.64 -1.60
CA VAL A 70 -8.24 4.88 -1.98
C VAL A 70 -7.69 6.03 -1.17
N THR A 71 -6.59 5.80 -0.47
CA THR A 71 -5.88 6.82 0.30
C THR A 71 -4.62 7.22 -0.44
N ILE A 72 -4.40 8.53 -0.57
CA ILE A 72 -3.29 9.12 -1.32
C ILE A 72 -2.23 9.65 -0.36
N PHE A 73 -0.98 9.30 -0.63
CA PHE A 73 0.18 9.84 0.10
C PHE A 73 1.16 10.44 -0.88
N HIS A 74 1.61 11.66 -0.62
CA HIS A 74 2.63 12.32 -1.44
C HIS A 74 4.01 12.19 -0.80
N ALA A 75 5.03 12.00 -1.64
CA ALA A 75 6.41 12.02 -1.18
C ALA A 75 6.73 13.40 -0.59
N PRO A 76 7.53 13.48 0.48
CA PRO A 76 8.13 12.38 1.23
C PRO A 76 7.27 11.93 2.42
N HIS A 77 6.03 12.38 2.52
CA HIS A 77 5.15 12.15 3.68
C HIS A 77 4.36 10.86 3.53
N SER A 78 5.07 9.74 3.59
CA SER A 78 4.51 8.40 3.50
C SER A 78 5.40 7.44 4.29
N PHE A 79 4.96 6.19 4.45
CA PHE A 79 5.75 5.18 5.14
C PHE A 79 7.11 4.97 4.47
N THR A 80 7.12 4.85 3.15
CA THR A 80 8.36 4.59 2.39
C THR A 80 9.13 5.85 2.04
N GLY A 81 8.53 7.04 2.22
CA GLY A 81 9.10 8.28 1.71
C GLY A 81 8.82 8.54 0.24
N GLU A 82 8.15 7.60 -0.43
CA GLU A 82 7.77 7.72 -1.83
C GLU A 82 6.29 8.05 -1.97
N GLU A 83 5.89 8.49 -3.17
CA GLU A 83 4.47 8.53 -3.54
C GLU A 83 3.87 7.16 -3.24
N SER A 84 2.72 7.12 -2.57
CA SER A 84 2.12 5.85 -2.14
C SER A 84 0.60 5.93 -2.21
N VAL A 85 0.00 4.75 -2.39
CA VAL A 85 -1.46 4.59 -2.43
C VAL A 85 -1.82 3.38 -1.58
N GLU A 86 -2.90 3.49 -0.82
CA GLU A 86 -3.50 2.33 -0.15
C GLU A 86 -4.92 2.18 -0.65
N ILE A 87 -5.27 0.96 -1.04
CA ILE A 87 -6.60 0.63 -1.54
C ILE A 87 -7.26 -0.33 -0.55
N ALA A 88 -8.31 0.13 0.12
CA ALA A 88 -9.08 -0.74 1.02
C ALA A 88 -10.22 -1.35 0.21
N CYS A 89 -10.22 -2.67 0.09
CA CYS A 89 -11.22 -3.44 -0.65
C CYS A 89 -11.85 -4.49 0.25
N HIS A 90 -12.89 -5.16 -0.26
CA HIS A 90 -13.44 -6.31 0.46
C HIS A 90 -12.44 -7.46 0.45
N GLY A 91 -12.38 -8.20 1.56
CA GLY A 91 -11.30 -9.12 1.83
C GLY A 91 -11.50 -10.54 1.30
N SER A 92 -12.25 -10.75 0.21
CA SER A 92 -12.30 -12.06 -0.42
C SER A 92 -10.97 -12.33 -1.13
N LEU A 93 -10.57 -13.60 -1.19
CA LEU A 93 -9.33 -13.96 -1.89
C LEU A 93 -9.42 -13.61 -3.37
N TYR A 94 -10.58 -13.80 -3.99
CA TYR A 94 -10.78 -13.48 -5.39
C TYR A 94 -10.52 -12.00 -5.66
N ILE A 95 -11.12 -11.09 -4.86
CA ILE A 95 -10.94 -9.66 -5.03
C ILE A 95 -9.49 -9.26 -4.83
N GLN A 96 -8.85 -9.78 -3.77
CA GLN A 96 -7.44 -9.49 -3.51
C GLN A 96 -6.55 -9.87 -4.66
N GLN A 97 -6.71 -11.09 -5.19
CA GLN A 97 -5.89 -11.61 -6.27
C GLN A 97 -6.14 -10.86 -7.59
N ARG A 98 -7.41 -10.58 -7.90
CA ARG A 98 -7.74 -9.86 -9.12
C ARG A 98 -7.24 -8.42 -9.08
N LEU A 99 -7.37 -7.76 -7.93
CA LEU A 99 -6.89 -6.39 -7.81
C LEU A 99 -5.36 -6.33 -7.95
N LEU A 100 -4.64 -7.24 -7.31
CA LEU A 100 -3.18 -7.34 -7.49
C LEU A 100 -2.83 -7.53 -8.97
N GLN A 101 -3.54 -8.43 -9.65
CA GLN A 101 -3.29 -8.69 -11.07
C GLN A 101 -3.52 -7.45 -11.92
N LEU A 102 -4.58 -6.69 -11.62
CA LEU A 102 -4.85 -5.43 -12.32
C LEU A 102 -3.71 -4.44 -12.13
N LEU A 103 -3.20 -4.31 -10.90
CA LEU A 103 -2.09 -3.40 -10.63
C LEU A 103 -0.83 -3.83 -11.37
N VAL A 104 -0.52 -5.11 -11.39
CA VAL A 104 0.63 -5.65 -12.12
C VAL A 104 0.46 -5.41 -13.62
N ASN A 105 -0.74 -5.62 -14.14
CA ASN A 105 -1.01 -5.38 -15.57
C ASN A 105 -0.84 -3.90 -15.95
N GLN A 106 -1.01 -2.98 -15.01
CA GLN A 106 -0.80 -1.56 -15.25
C GLN A 106 0.66 -1.12 -15.06
N GLY A 107 1.53 -2.03 -14.67
CA GLY A 107 2.96 -1.74 -14.58
C GLY A 107 3.56 -1.84 -13.18
N ALA A 108 2.78 -2.16 -12.17
CA ALA A 108 3.34 -2.41 -10.84
C ALA A 108 4.02 -3.78 -10.79
N ARG A 109 4.95 -3.92 -9.85
CA ARG A 109 5.63 -5.19 -9.59
C ARG A 109 5.25 -5.65 -8.19
N MET A 110 5.08 -6.96 -8.00
CA MET A 110 4.87 -7.48 -6.64
C MET A 110 6.08 -7.18 -5.77
N ALA A 111 5.84 -6.63 -4.59
CA ALA A 111 6.90 -6.37 -3.63
C ALA A 111 7.51 -7.68 -3.14
N THR A 112 8.82 -7.65 -2.89
CA THR A 112 9.50 -8.74 -2.20
C THR A 112 9.29 -8.60 -0.69
N PRO A 113 9.43 -9.69 0.11
CA PRO A 113 9.25 -9.58 1.55
C PRO A 113 10.11 -8.48 2.16
N GLY A 114 9.47 -7.60 2.93
CA GLY A 114 10.15 -6.50 3.60
C GLY A 114 10.51 -5.32 2.73
N GLU A 115 10.10 -5.30 1.47
CA GLU A 115 10.54 -4.25 0.53
C GLU A 115 10.02 -2.86 0.89
N PHE A 116 8.81 -2.74 1.39
CA PHE A 116 8.30 -1.41 1.82
C PHE A 116 9.16 -0.85 2.95
N THR A 117 9.51 -1.67 3.93
CA THR A 117 10.39 -1.27 5.03
C THR A 117 11.80 -0.94 4.52
N GLN A 118 12.31 -1.74 3.57
CA GLN A 118 13.61 -1.48 2.96
C GLN A 118 13.63 -0.12 2.26
N ARG A 119 12.58 0.22 1.51
CA ARG A 119 12.49 1.51 0.86
C ARG A 119 12.40 2.66 1.87
N ALA A 120 11.66 2.47 2.96
CA ALA A 120 11.60 3.45 4.03
C ALA A 120 13.00 3.72 4.60
N PHE A 121 13.77 2.67 4.84
CA PHE A 121 15.15 2.79 5.30
C PHE A 121 16.02 3.52 4.29
N LEU A 122 15.95 3.12 3.02
CA LEU A 122 16.77 3.73 1.95
C LEU A 122 16.41 5.22 1.74
N ASN A 123 15.18 5.59 2.00
CA ASN A 123 14.72 6.97 1.86
C ASN A 123 14.86 7.78 3.16
N GLY A 124 15.54 7.23 4.15
CA GLY A 124 15.84 7.94 5.39
C GLY A 124 14.66 8.11 6.33
N LYS A 125 13.58 7.34 6.15
CA LYS A 125 12.40 7.42 7.01
C LYS A 125 12.59 6.69 8.32
N MET A 126 13.53 5.76 8.37
CA MET A 126 13.90 5.03 9.57
C MET A 126 15.35 4.57 9.46
N ASP A 127 16.00 4.35 10.59
CA ASP A 127 17.33 3.74 10.62
C ASP A 127 17.21 2.20 10.67
N LEU A 128 18.35 1.52 10.62
CA LEU A 128 18.35 0.06 10.61
C LEU A 128 17.74 -0.53 11.88
N SER A 129 18.04 0.06 13.03
CA SER A 129 17.46 -0.40 14.31
C SER A 129 15.95 -0.27 14.30
N GLN A 130 15.42 0.83 13.77
CA GLN A 130 13.97 1.02 13.67
C GLN A 130 13.34 0.03 12.71
N ALA A 131 13.98 -0.27 11.59
CA ALA A 131 13.48 -1.27 10.65
C ALA A 131 13.42 -2.66 11.29
N GLU A 132 14.46 -3.04 12.04
CA GLU A 132 14.48 -4.30 12.79
C GLU A 132 13.40 -4.33 13.86
N ALA A 133 13.18 -3.21 14.55
CA ALA A 133 12.16 -3.09 15.60
C ALA A 133 10.74 -3.26 15.02
N VAL A 134 10.49 -2.74 13.82
CA VAL A 134 9.19 -2.93 13.15
C VAL A 134 8.94 -4.42 12.89
N ALA A 135 9.96 -5.14 12.38
CA ALA A 135 9.85 -6.57 12.14
C ALA A 135 9.57 -7.33 13.45
N ASP A 136 10.28 -6.97 14.53
CA ASP A 136 10.08 -7.60 15.85
C ASP A 136 8.69 -7.31 16.39
N LEU A 137 8.19 -6.10 16.21
CA LEU A 137 6.86 -5.71 16.66
C LEU A 137 5.77 -6.55 15.98
N ILE A 138 5.89 -6.73 14.67
CA ILE A 138 4.93 -7.53 13.90
C ILE A 138 4.99 -9.00 14.33
N ALA A 139 6.18 -9.52 14.61
CA ALA A 139 6.37 -10.92 14.99
C ALA A 139 6.02 -11.19 16.45
N SER A 140 5.81 -10.14 17.28
CA SER A 140 5.60 -10.33 18.71
C SER A 140 4.30 -11.08 19.00
N SER A 141 4.38 -12.05 19.92
CA SER A 141 3.24 -12.88 20.29
C SER A 141 2.84 -12.74 21.75
N SER A 142 3.50 -11.86 22.50
CA SER A 142 3.20 -11.63 23.91
C SER A 142 3.31 -10.15 24.25
N ALA A 143 2.66 -9.76 25.36
CA ALA A 143 2.72 -8.36 25.81
C ALA A 143 4.15 -7.94 26.15
N ALA A 144 4.96 -8.85 26.66
CA ALA A 144 6.35 -8.55 27.02
C ALA A 144 7.19 -8.28 25.78
N SER A 145 7.12 -9.16 24.76
CA SER A 145 7.87 -8.96 23.53
C SER A 145 7.36 -7.74 22.76
N HIS A 146 6.06 -7.47 22.83
CA HIS A 146 5.47 -6.27 22.22
C HIS A 146 6.06 -5.00 22.84
N ARG A 147 6.12 -4.93 24.19
CA ARG A 147 6.69 -3.77 24.87
C ARG A 147 8.17 -3.56 24.54
N MET A 148 8.92 -4.66 24.43
CA MET A 148 10.34 -4.58 24.07
C MET A 148 10.51 -4.02 22.66
N ALA A 149 9.72 -4.51 21.70
CA ALA A 149 9.76 -4.04 20.32
C ALA A 149 9.41 -2.55 20.22
N LEU A 150 8.41 -2.08 20.96
CA LEU A 150 8.05 -0.67 20.99
C LEU A 150 9.18 0.22 21.50
N LYS A 151 9.93 -0.25 22.51
CA LYS A 151 11.10 0.50 23.02
C LYS A 151 12.17 0.67 21.94
N GLN A 152 12.36 -0.33 21.10
CA GLN A 152 13.36 -0.28 20.03
C GLN A 152 12.98 0.70 18.93
N MET A 153 11.70 1.04 18.78
CA MET A 153 11.22 1.95 17.75
C MET A 153 11.49 3.43 18.06
N LYS A 154 11.88 3.76 19.29
CA LYS A 154 12.14 5.14 19.70
C LYS A 154 13.50 5.66 19.26
#